data_589b5a5c0199cea2172a206346c0042f
#
_entry.id   589b5a5c0199cea2172a206346c0042f
#
_cell.length_a   1.000
_cell.length_b   1.000
_cell.length_c   1.000
_cell.angle_alpha   90.00
_cell.angle_beta   90.00
_cell.angle_gamma   90.00
#
_symmetry.space_group_name_H-M   'P 1'
#
loop_
_entity.id
_entity.type
_entity.pdbx_description
1 polymer ?
#
loop_
_entity_poly.entity_id
_entity_poly.type
_entity_poly.pdbx_seq_one_letter_code
_entity_poly.pdbx_strand_id
1 'polypeptide(L)'
;MSELKEERIRKLARNNRIAFKKHTALRIRQRGISSDEVKEALQNCNIIESYPNDYPFPSGLVVGYTRKKRAIHAVVVIAIDEENKEEGILWIITVYEPNILEWEEGFEKRRKR
;
A
#
# COMPACT_ATOMS: atom_id res chain seq x y z
N MET A 1 -20.31 -5.89 -1.06
CA MET A 1 -19.06 -5.18 -0.74
C MET A 1 -17.88 -6.10 -0.93
N SER A 2 -16.92 -5.64 -1.67
CA SER A 2 -15.75 -6.45 -1.93
C SER A 2 -14.70 -6.25 -0.85
N GLU A 3 -14.17 -7.34 -0.33
CA GLU A 3 -12.98 -7.29 0.50
C GLU A 3 -11.81 -6.77 -0.30
N LEU A 4 -10.87 -6.15 0.40
CA LEU A 4 -9.60 -5.76 -0.18
C LEU A 4 -8.79 -7.02 -0.43
N LYS A 5 -8.45 -7.30 -1.69
CA LYS A 5 -7.72 -8.51 -2.08
C LYS A 5 -6.34 -8.20 -2.62
N GLU A 6 -5.37 -9.00 -2.20
CA GLU A 6 -3.97 -8.83 -2.61
C GLU A 6 -3.80 -8.81 -4.12
N GLU A 7 -4.44 -9.75 -4.81
CA GLU A 7 -4.33 -9.84 -6.26
C GLU A 7 -4.80 -8.57 -6.96
N ARG A 8 -5.87 -7.98 -6.45
CA ARG A 8 -6.39 -6.74 -7.03
C ARG A 8 -5.46 -5.57 -6.79
N ILE A 9 -4.86 -5.50 -5.60
CA ILE A 9 -3.88 -4.46 -5.28
C ILE A 9 -2.68 -4.58 -6.23
N ARG A 10 -2.15 -5.79 -6.37
CA ARG A 10 -1.01 -6.06 -7.24
C ARG A 10 -1.30 -5.70 -8.70
N LYS A 11 -2.48 -6.09 -9.17
CA LYS A 11 -2.90 -5.83 -10.54
C LYS A 11 -3.01 -4.33 -10.83
N LEU A 12 -3.64 -3.58 -9.92
CA LEU A 12 -3.76 -2.14 -10.07
C LEU A 12 -2.39 -1.46 -10.08
N ALA A 13 -1.49 -1.93 -9.24
CA ALA A 13 -0.12 -1.42 -9.23
C ALA A 13 0.61 -1.71 -10.54
N ARG A 14 0.48 -2.92 -11.07
CA ARG A 14 1.10 -3.31 -12.34
C ARG A 14 0.54 -2.52 -13.52
N ASN A 15 -0.74 -2.19 -13.48
CA ASN A 15 -1.42 -1.43 -14.52
C ASN A 15 -1.29 0.08 -14.35
N ASN A 16 -0.48 0.51 -13.39
CA ASN A 16 -0.23 1.92 -13.11
C ASN A 16 -1.51 2.68 -12.70
N ARG A 17 -2.44 1.97 -12.06
CA ARG A 17 -3.70 2.54 -11.55
C ARG A 17 -3.54 2.93 -10.09
N ILE A 18 -2.56 3.79 -9.82
CA ILE A 18 -2.18 4.23 -8.47
C ILE A 18 -2.37 5.74 -8.37
N ALA A 19 -2.91 6.20 -7.24
CA ALA A 19 -3.00 7.62 -6.94
C ALA A 19 -2.52 7.88 -5.52
N PHE A 20 -1.84 8.99 -5.32
CA PHE A 20 -1.35 9.42 -4.02
C PHE A 20 -2.16 10.61 -3.52
N LYS A 21 -2.47 10.62 -2.23
CA LYS A 21 -2.96 11.82 -1.59
C LYS A 21 -1.84 12.85 -1.61
N LYS A 22 -2.21 14.13 -1.70
CA LYS A 22 -1.23 15.22 -1.81
C LYS A 22 -0.20 15.21 -0.68
N HIS A 23 -0.66 15.09 0.56
CA HIS A 23 0.24 15.06 1.72
C HIS A 23 1.09 13.78 1.76
N THR A 24 0.56 12.67 1.22
CA THR A 24 1.32 11.42 1.13
C THR A 24 2.49 11.56 0.17
N ALA A 25 2.26 12.15 -0.99
CA ALA A 25 3.31 12.41 -1.98
C ALA A 25 4.43 13.26 -1.39
N LEU A 26 4.06 14.27 -0.58
CA LEU A 26 5.04 15.11 0.09
C LEU A 26 5.84 14.33 1.14
N ARG A 27 5.15 13.53 1.93
CA ARG A 27 5.80 12.76 3.00
C ARG A 27 6.77 11.70 2.50
N ILE A 28 6.44 10.99 1.41
CA ILE A 28 7.36 9.99 0.88
C ILE A 28 8.65 10.65 0.40
N ARG A 29 8.57 11.85 -0.17
CA ARG A 29 9.77 12.60 -0.55
C ARG A 29 10.63 12.93 0.66
N GLN A 30 9.99 13.37 1.75
CA GLN A 30 10.68 13.68 3.00
C GLN A 30 11.34 12.44 3.61
N ARG A 31 10.76 11.26 3.38
CA ARG A 31 11.26 9.98 3.89
C ARG A 31 12.25 9.31 2.96
N GLY A 32 12.58 9.94 1.84
CA GLY A 32 13.50 9.36 0.87
C GLY A 32 12.95 8.16 0.12
N ILE A 33 11.64 8.12 -0.07
CA ILE A 33 10.96 7.06 -0.82
C ILE A 33 10.44 7.67 -2.12
N SER A 34 10.71 7.03 -3.26
CA SER A 34 10.19 7.50 -4.53
C SER A 34 8.85 6.85 -4.85
N SER A 35 8.06 7.49 -5.72
CA SER A 35 6.81 6.91 -6.20
C SER A 35 7.05 5.60 -6.96
N ASP A 36 8.16 5.50 -7.68
CA ASP A 36 8.54 4.27 -8.38
C ASP A 36 8.82 3.13 -7.41
N GLU A 37 9.46 3.43 -6.28
CA GLU A 37 9.71 2.43 -5.25
C GLU A 37 8.41 1.91 -4.63
N VAL A 38 7.45 2.81 -4.40
CA VAL A 38 6.14 2.40 -3.89
C VAL A 38 5.45 1.49 -4.90
N LYS A 39 5.47 1.85 -6.17
CA LYS A 39 4.87 1.03 -7.23
C LYS A 39 5.52 -0.35 -7.31
N GLU A 40 6.85 -0.41 -7.27
CA GLU A 40 7.57 -1.69 -7.28
C GLU A 40 7.12 -2.58 -6.12
N ALA A 41 7.07 -2.01 -4.92
CA ALA A 41 6.69 -2.76 -3.73
C ALA A 41 5.26 -3.28 -3.82
N LEU A 42 4.33 -2.48 -4.33
CA LEU A 42 2.92 -2.85 -4.41
C LEU A 42 2.64 -3.93 -5.46
N GLN A 43 3.49 -4.08 -6.45
CA GLN A 43 3.31 -5.11 -7.48
C GLN A 43 3.44 -6.52 -6.92
N ASN A 44 4.07 -6.68 -5.76
CA ASN A 44 4.31 -7.99 -5.13
C ASN A 44 3.96 -7.97 -3.63
N CYS A 45 3.09 -7.06 -3.22
CA CYS A 45 2.78 -6.88 -1.80
C CYS A 45 1.89 -7.96 -1.23
N ASN A 46 1.93 -8.08 0.10
CA ASN A 46 1.03 -8.93 0.86
C ASN A 46 0.28 -8.08 1.87
N ILE A 47 -0.99 -8.39 2.10
CA ILE A 47 -1.80 -7.73 3.12
C ILE A 47 -1.39 -8.31 4.48
N ILE A 48 -1.03 -7.44 5.42
CA ILE A 48 -0.66 -7.87 6.77
C ILE A 48 -1.66 -7.44 7.83
N GLU A 49 -2.44 -6.38 7.57
CA GLU A 49 -3.55 -5.96 8.45
C GLU A 49 -4.69 -5.47 7.56
N SER A 50 -5.92 -5.83 7.93
CA SER A 50 -7.10 -5.39 7.20
C SER A 50 -7.98 -4.55 8.11
N TYR A 51 -8.53 -3.49 7.55
CA TYR A 51 -9.43 -2.57 8.26
C TYR A 51 -10.76 -2.49 7.50
N PRO A 52 -11.59 -3.56 7.59
CA PRO A 52 -12.78 -3.67 6.73
C PRO A 52 -13.86 -2.65 7.06
N ASN A 53 -13.83 -2.06 8.25
CA ASN A 53 -14.82 -1.09 8.67
C ASN A 53 -14.41 0.36 8.44
N ASP A 54 -13.26 0.58 7.82
CA ASP A 54 -12.83 1.94 7.49
C ASP A 54 -13.79 2.58 6.49
N TYR A 55 -14.02 3.86 6.67
CA TYR A 55 -14.96 4.62 5.87
C TYR A 55 -14.21 5.69 5.08
N PRO A 56 -14.57 5.96 3.82
CA PRO A 56 -15.69 5.39 3.04
C PRO A 56 -15.40 4.04 2.38
N PHE A 57 -14.16 3.58 2.43
CA PHE A 57 -13.76 2.32 1.83
C PHE A 57 -12.93 1.49 2.81
N PRO A 58 -13.06 0.17 2.75
CA PRO A 58 -12.14 -0.69 3.49
C PRO A 58 -10.69 -0.38 3.11
N SER A 59 -9.80 -0.44 4.08
CA SER A 59 -8.37 -0.22 3.84
C SER A 59 -7.56 -1.42 4.33
N GLY A 60 -6.29 -1.43 4.00
CA GLY A 60 -5.39 -2.47 4.46
C GLY A 60 -3.96 -1.95 4.52
N LEU A 61 -3.20 -2.53 5.43
CA LEU A 61 -1.77 -2.32 5.51
C LEU A 61 -1.09 -3.45 4.75
N VAL A 62 -0.21 -3.10 3.83
CA VAL A 62 0.51 -4.08 3.02
C VAL A 62 2.01 -3.91 3.21
N VAL A 63 2.75 -5.00 3.01
CA VAL A 63 4.20 -4.99 2.93
C VAL A 63 4.61 -5.41 1.52
N GLY A 64 5.54 -4.70 0.94
CA GLY A 64 6.15 -5.07 -0.33
C GLY A 64 7.62 -4.71 -0.32
N TYR A 65 8.34 -5.18 -1.33
CA TYR A 65 9.76 -4.94 -1.44
C TYR A 65 10.08 -4.34 -2.79
N THR A 66 10.96 -3.35 -2.79
CA THR A 66 11.48 -2.76 -4.03
C THR A 66 12.43 -3.75 -4.69
N ARG A 67 12.84 -3.44 -5.91
CA ARG A 67 13.83 -4.25 -6.64
C ARG A 67 15.14 -4.37 -5.87
N LYS A 68 15.48 -3.35 -5.10
CA LYS A 68 16.68 -3.34 -4.25
C LYS A 68 16.43 -3.99 -2.89
N LYS A 69 15.27 -4.63 -2.73
CA LYS A 69 14.87 -5.36 -1.52
C LYS A 69 14.66 -4.46 -0.30
N ARG A 70 14.32 -3.21 -0.54
CA ARG A 70 13.91 -2.28 0.52
C ARG A 70 12.47 -2.59 0.90
N ALA A 71 12.20 -2.80 2.19
CA ALA A 71 10.85 -3.08 2.68
C ALA A 71 10.05 -1.78 2.71
N ILE A 72 8.82 -1.84 2.22
CA ILE A 72 7.89 -0.70 2.20
C ILE A 72 6.57 -1.15 2.81
N HIS A 73 6.07 -0.39 3.77
CA HIS A 73 4.71 -0.53 4.28
C HIS A 73 3.84 0.57 3.69
N ALA A 74 2.62 0.22 3.28
CA ALA A 74 1.67 1.20 2.77
C ALA A 74 0.27 0.87 3.25
N VAL A 75 -0.48 1.90 3.61
CA VAL A 75 -1.92 1.78 3.84
C VAL A 75 -2.61 2.16 2.54
N VAL A 76 -3.45 1.28 2.03
CA VAL A 76 -4.07 1.44 0.72
C VAL A 76 -5.58 1.23 0.78
N VAL A 77 -6.30 1.87 -0.14
CA VAL A 77 -7.72 1.62 -0.40
C VAL A 77 -7.92 1.49 -1.90
N ILE A 78 -8.94 0.72 -2.29
CA ILE A 78 -9.35 0.65 -3.68
C ILE A 78 -10.67 1.41 -3.80
N ALA A 79 -10.66 2.47 -4.60
CA ALA A 79 -11.82 3.31 -4.83
C ALA A 79 -12.36 3.08 -6.24
N ILE A 80 -13.65 3.35 -6.41
CA ILE A 80 -14.29 3.26 -7.71
C ILE A 80 -13.76 4.38 -8.60
N ASP A 81 -13.43 4.03 -9.83
CA ASP A 81 -13.09 4.99 -10.86
C ASP A 81 -14.37 5.29 -11.63
N GLU A 82 -14.81 6.55 -11.64
CA GLU A 82 -16.03 6.95 -12.36
C GLU A 82 -15.97 6.66 -13.84
N GLU A 83 -14.76 6.71 -14.42
CA GLU A 83 -14.57 6.46 -15.85
C GLU A 83 -14.38 4.98 -16.17
N ASN A 84 -13.84 4.22 -15.23
CA ASN A 84 -13.59 2.79 -15.40
C ASN A 84 -13.96 2.04 -14.13
N LYS A 85 -15.25 1.80 -13.96
CA LYS A 85 -15.81 1.20 -12.75
C LYS A 85 -15.33 -0.22 -12.49
N GLU A 86 -14.93 -0.92 -13.54
CA GLU A 86 -14.46 -2.32 -13.41
C GLU A 86 -13.08 -2.41 -12.81
N GLU A 87 -12.23 -1.44 -13.10
CA GLU A 87 -10.84 -1.51 -12.68
C GLU A 87 -10.59 -0.90 -11.31
N GLY A 88 -11.07 0.31 -11.09
CA GLY A 88 -10.82 1.03 -9.84
C GLY A 88 -9.47 1.73 -9.82
N ILE A 89 -9.22 2.42 -8.72
CA ILE A 89 -7.96 3.13 -8.47
C ILE A 89 -7.44 2.74 -7.09
N LEU A 90 -6.16 2.41 -7.03
CA LEU A 90 -5.48 2.12 -5.78
C LEU A 90 -4.97 3.44 -5.19
N TRP A 91 -5.61 3.89 -4.12
CA TRP A 91 -5.19 5.10 -3.40
C TRP A 91 -4.18 4.74 -2.33
N ILE A 92 -3.08 5.45 -2.33
CA ILE A 92 -2.03 5.28 -1.33
C ILE A 92 -2.21 6.34 -0.26
N ILE A 93 -2.55 5.90 0.94
CA ILE A 93 -2.90 6.81 2.04
C ILE A 93 -1.67 7.14 2.88
N THR A 94 -0.87 6.13 3.20
CA THR A 94 0.32 6.29 4.03
C THR A 94 1.40 5.35 3.51
N VAL A 95 2.65 5.80 3.53
CA VAL A 95 3.81 4.99 3.15
C VAL A 95 4.94 5.27 4.12
N TYR A 96 5.58 4.22 4.57
CA TYR A 96 6.79 4.36 5.40
C TYR A 96 7.66 3.11 5.26
N GLU A 97 8.91 3.25 5.64
CA GLU A 97 9.81 2.11 5.75
C GLU A 97 9.64 1.51 7.14
N PRO A 98 9.30 0.22 7.27
CA PRO A 98 9.07 -0.37 8.59
C PRO A 98 10.34 -0.44 9.42
N ASN A 99 10.18 -0.23 10.72
CA ASN A 99 11.30 -0.21 11.68
C ASN A 99 11.41 -1.58 12.34
N ILE A 100 12.61 -2.14 12.31
CA ILE A 100 12.91 -3.45 12.94
C ILE A 100 12.61 -3.45 14.45
N LEU A 101 12.60 -2.28 15.08
CA LEU A 101 12.28 -2.18 16.50
C LEU A 101 10.78 -2.36 16.79
N GLU A 102 9.93 -2.13 15.79
CA GLU A 102 8.48 -2.25 15.94
C GLU A 102 7.92 -3.50 15.26
N TRP A 103 8.66 -4.06 14.32
CA TRP A 103 8.22 -5.21 13.52
C TRP A 103 9.21 -6.35 13.63
N GLU A 104 8.70 -7.58 13.62
CA GLU A 104 9.54 -8.77 13.56
C GLU A 104 10.21 -8.88 12.19
N GLU A 105 11.20 -9.72 12.07
CA GLU A 105 11.86 -9.99 10.81
C GLU A 105 10.82 -10.39 9.75
N GLY A 106 10.97 -9.86 8.54
CA GLY A 106 9.96 -10.02 7.48
C GLY A 106 8.89 -8.95 7.50
N PHE A 107 8.82 -8.15 8.55
CA PHE A 107 7.93 -6.98 8.68
C PHE A 107 6.44 -7.27 8.50
N GLU A 108 6.01 -8.49 8.79
CA GLU A 108 4.60 -8.86 8.70
C GLU A 108 3.91 -8.90 10.06
N LYS A 109 4.67 -8.99 11.13
CA LYS A 109 4.13 -9.08 12.49
C LYS A 109 4.72 -7.98 13.36
N ARG A 110 3.84 -7.32 14.13
CA ARG A 110 4.28 -6.34 15.10
C ARG A 110 4.98 -7.04 16.26
N ARG A 111 6.06 -6.43 16.77
CA ARG A 111 6.72 -6.95 17.94
C ARG A 111 5.83 -6.75 19.16
N LYS A 112 5.81 -7.75 20.03
CA LYS A 112 5.11 -7.63 21.30
C LYS A 112 5.87 -6.68 22.21
N ARG A 113 5.13 -5.85 22.92
CA ARG A 113 5.69 -4.95 23.91
C ARG A 113 5.50 -5.51 25.31
#